data_e91db0e06471475ce313df4c01cf0cb1
#
_entry.id   e91db0e06471475ce313df4c01cf0cb1
#
_cell.length_a   1.000
_cell.length_b   1.000
_cell.length_c   1.000
_cell.angle_alpha   90.00
_cell.angle_beta   90.00
_cell.angle_gamma   90.00
#
_symmetry.space_group_name_H-M   'P 1'
#
loop_
_entity.id
_entity.type
_entity.pdbx_description
1 polymer ?
#
loop_
_entity_poly.entity_id
_entity_poly.type
_entity_poly.pdbx_seq_one_letter_code
_entity_poly.pdbx_strand_id
1 'polypeptide(L)'
;MPRQPAPPRGVGWRAGTGSIPLLPELEDEPDPLLSRDGHGVGRYDLVVVANRLPVDRREEPDGTVVWQSSPGGLVAALEPVMRRHDGAWIGWTGTSGPAPDPFDFDDIHLVPIALEDDDVERYYEGMSNGTLWPLYHDVIVPPTFHRTWWESYVRINRRFADVAAEQAAPGARVWVQDYQLQLLPRMLRRSRPDLRIGFFNHIPFPPYEIFAQLPWRRQVIKGLLGADLLGFQRPADANNFLRACRRNGMPAHGGMVRVDGPARGSRPVSGTSGRTVRAAAFPVSIDAQLFEEISRRPQTQERARQIRAELGDPDLVLLGVDRLDYTKGILHRLQAYGELLDDGRLATPGAVLVQVATPSRERVEQYQQMREQVEVAVGRINGTHGQLGFPAVHYLHQSQNREELVALYLAADVMLVTSLRDGMNLVEPRPLRGGRLGHGRGRRHRRGCRRRRGCRRRLGSASSPVPRMSCGRPSW
;
A
#
# COMPACT_ATOMS: atom_id res chain seq x y z
N MET A 1 36.46 32.71 43.26
CA MET A 1 35.22 32.49 42.47
C MET A 1 35.11 33.61 41.46
N PRO A 2 35.29 33.35 40.17
CA PRO A 2 35.10 34.34 39.12
C PRO A 2 33.64 34.39 38.69
N ARG A 3 33.14 35.60 38.45
CA ARG A 3 31.77 35.93 38.07
C ARG A 3 31.52 35.49 36.61
N GLN A 4 30.37 34.83 36.37
CA GLN A 4 29.89 34.54 35.03
C GLN A 4 29.47 35.80 34.27
N PRO A 5 29.69 35.88 32.96
CA PRO A 5 29.24 37.01 32.15
C PRO A 5 27.73 36.91 31.85
N ALA A 6 27.05 38.05 31.77
CA ALA A 6 25.64 38.22 31.50
C ALA A 6 25.31 37.80 30.03
N PRO A 7 24.08 37.30 29.77
CA PRO A 7 23.66 36.91 28.43
C PRO A 7 23.44 38.13 27.51
N PRO A 8 23.63 37.99 26.19
CA PRO A 8 23.44 39.11 25.26
C PRO A 8 21.93 39.42 25.10
N ARG A 9 21.66 40.73 25.02
CA ARG A 9 20.31 41.28 24.82
C ARG A 9 19.69 40.83 23.52
N GLY A 10 18.41 40.44 23.60
CA GLY A 10 17.62 39.88 22.50
C GLY A 10 17.57 40.81 21.28
N VAL A 11 17.79 40.21 20.14
CA VAL A 11 17.51 40.76 18.80
C VAL A 11 16.00 40.72 18.61
N GLY A 12 15.36 41.89 18.59
CA GLY A 12 13.93 42.01 18.34
C GLY A 12 13.59 41.53 16.92
N TRP A 13 12.82 40.47 16.83
CA TRP A 13 12.17 40.06 15.59
C TRP A 13 11.10 41.08 15.22
N ARG A 14 11.37 41.95 14.26
CA ARG A 14 10.30 42.67 13.56
C ARG A 14 9.56 41.69 12.70
N ALA A 15 8.27 41.51 12.94
CA ALA A 15 7.35 40.80 12.03
C ALA A 15 7.30 41.57 10.71
N GLY A 16 8.13 41.19 9.76
CA GLY A 16 8.00 41.60 8.38
C GLY A 16 6.79 40.87 7.80
N THR A 17 5.76 41.62 7.42
CA THR A 17 4.64 41.17 6.57
C THR A 17 5.15 40.96 5.13
N GLY A 18 6.15 40.13 4.98
CA GLY A 18 6.57 39.64 3.66
C GLY A 18 5.63 38.49 3.25
N SER A 19 4.74 38.76 2.32
CA SER A 19 4.02 37.71 1.58
C SER A 19 5.06 36.74 1.04
N ILE A 20 5.01 35.47 1.49
CA ILE A 20 5.77 34.39 0.87
C ILE A 20 5.36 34.40 -0.60
N PRO A 21 6.30 34.54 -1.57
CA PRO A 21 5.95 34.50 -2.96
C PRO A 21 5.24 33.17 -3.21
N LEU A 22 3.99 33.22 -3.63
CA LEU A 22 3.30 32.06 -4.18
C LEU A 22 4.20 31.55 -5.31
N LEU A 23 4.73 30.33 -5.15
CA LEU A 23 5.42 29.63 -6.24
C LEU A 23 4.55 29.77 -7.48
N PRO A 24 5.12 30.12 -8.66
CA PRO A 24 4.35 30.28 -9.86
C PRO A 24 3.45 29.05 -10.01
N GLU A 25 2.16 29.28 -10.10
CA GLU A 25 1.25 28.23 -10.54
C GLU A 25 1.89 27.67 -11.80
N LEU A 26 1.81 26.35 -12.01
CA LEU A 26 2.02 25.78 -13.34
C LEU A 26 0.94 26.44 -14.20
N GLU A 27 1.23 27.69 -14.61
CA GLU A 27 0.34 28.45 -15.50
C GLU A 27 0.16 27.64 -16.76
N ASP A 28 -0.98 27.78 -17.37
CA ASP A 28 -1.40 27.19 -18.64
C ASP A 28 -0.53 27.74 -19.80
N GLU A 29 0.82 27.61 -19.69
CA GLU A 29 1.65 27.85 -20.86
C GLU A 29 1.27 26.80 -21.90
N PRO A 30 0.95 27.23 -23.12
CA PRO A 30 0.70 26.30 -24.22
C PRO A 30 1.98 25.46 -24.39
N ASP A 31 1.85 24.16 -24.17
CA ASP A 31 2.92 23.18 -24.37
C ASP A 31 3.32 23.21 -25.85
N PRO A 32 4.54 23.63 -26.23
CA PRO A 32 4.98 23.68 -27.62
C PRO A 32 4.99 22.32 -28.32
N LEU A 33 4.76 21.22 -27.58
CA LEU A 33 4.67 19.85 -28.10
C LEU A 33 3.24 19.41 -28.46
N LEU A 34 2.22 20.27 -28.27
CA LEU A 34 0.83 19.96 -28.67
C LEU A 34 0.57 20.01 -30.19
N SER A 35 1.56 20.32 -31.00
CA SER A 35 1.45 20.32 -32.48
C SER A 35 2.15 19.09 -33.11
N ARG A 36 1.88 17.90 -32.62
CA ARG A 36 2.17 16.68 -33.37
C ARG A 36 0.86 16.07 -33.84
N ASP A 37 0.44 16.47 -35.01
CA ASP A 37 -0.44 15.71 -35.88
C ASP A 37 0.26 14.38 -36.19
N GLY A 38 -0.19 13.32 -35.60
CA GLY A 38 0.38 11.98 -35.82
C GLY A 38 0.38 11.06 -34.59
N HIS A 39 -0.67 11.12 -33.73
CA HIS A 39 -0.89 10.02 -32.79
C HIS A 39 -1.32 8.80 -33.60
N GLY A 40 -0.42 7.83 -33.72
CA GLY A 40 -0.77 6.48 -34.12
C GLY A 40 -1.99 6.02 -33.31
N VAL A 41 -2.97 5.41 -33.98
CA VAL A 41 -4.15 4.85 -33.27
C VAL A 41 -3.67 3.83 -32.30
N GLY A 42 -3.72 4.14 -31.00
CA GLY A 42 -3.36 3.20 -29.93
C GLY A 42 -4.17 1.90 -30.06
N ARG A 43 -3.60 0.79 -29.64
CA ARG A 43 -4.07 -0.57 -29.92
C ARG A 43 -5.02 -1.11 -28.85
N TYR A 44 -4.87 -0.69 -27.58
CA TYR A 44 -5.48 -1.35 -26.44
C TYR A 44 -6.70 -0.61 -25.88
N ASP A 45 -7.81 -1.35 -25.66
CA ASP A 45 -9.03 -0.84 -25.04
C ASP A 45 -8.94 -0.70 -23.52
N LEU A 46 -8.01 -1.42 -22.90
CA LEU A 46 -7.65 -1.31 -21.48
C LEU A 46 -6.15 -1.10 -21.32
N VAL A 47 -5.77 -0.01 -20.67
CA VAL A 47 -4.37 0.28 -20.31
C VAL A 47 -4.26 0.45 -18.81
N VAL A 48 -3.48 -0.40 -18.16
CA VAL A 48 -3.10 -0.22 -16.75
C VAL A 48 -1.77 0.52 -16.70
N VAL A 49 -1.70 1.55 -15.88
CA VAL A 49 -0.47 2.33 -15.66
C VAL A 49 -0.11 2.26 -14.18
N ALA A 50 0.99 1.62 -13.86
CA ALA A 50 1.50 1.47 -12.50
C ALA A 50 2.98 1.85 -12.44
N ASN A 51 3.48 2.21 -11.24
CA ASN A 51 4.90 2.55 -11.09
C ASN A 51 5.82 1.41 -11.53
N ARG A 52 5.43 0.15 -11.28
CA ARG A 52 6.20 -1.06 -11.62
C ARG A 52 5.46 -1.93 -12.60
N LEU A 53 6.21 -2.63 -13.45
CA LEU A 53 5.69 -3.78 -14.16
C LEU A 53 5.26 -4.89 -13.17
N PRO A 54 4.36 -5.80 -13.56
CA PRO A 54 3.95 -6.94 -12.75
C PRO A 54 4.99 -8.06 -12.69
N VAL A 55 6.18 -7.82 -13.23
CA VAL A 55 7.27 -8.78 -13.33
C VAL A 55 8.56 -8.19 -12.77
N ASP A 56 9.42 -9.04 -12.21
CA ASP A 56 10.76 -8.72 -11.77
C ASP A 56 11.79 -9.35 -12.72
N ARG A 57 12.82 -8.57 -13.07
CA ARG A 57 13.96 -9.01 -13.87
C ARG A 57 14.90 -9.81 -12.99
N ARG A 58 15.23 -11.02 -13.41
CA ARG A 58 16.27 -11.83 -12.79
C ARG A 58 17.32 -12.16 -13.83
N GLU A 59 18.58 -12.07 -13.44
CA GLU A 59 19.71 -12.49 -14.26
C GLU A 59 20.22 -13.83 -13.73
N GLU A 60 20.19 -14.84 -14.58
CA GLU A 60 20.71 -16.17 -14.26
C GLU A 60 22.23 -16.17 -14.30
N PRO A 61 22.92 -17.16 -13.70
CA PRO A 61 24.39 -17.22 -13.66
C PRO A 61 25.08 -17.25 -15.03
N ASP A 62 24.35 -17.62 -16.08
CA ASP A 62 24.82 -17.64 -17.48
C ASP A 62 24.64 -16.28 -18.21
N GLY A 63 24.12 -15.25 -17.51
CA GLY A 63 23.80 -13.94 -18.06
C GLY A 63 22.45 -13.86 -18.76
N THR A 64 21.68 -14.95 -18.79
CA THR A 64 20.32 -14.94 -19.36
C THR A 64 19.38 -14.13 -18.47
N VAL A 65 18.61 -13.23 -19.09
CA VAL A 65 17.56 -12.47 -18.40
C VAL A 65 16.25 -13.25 -18.42
N VAL A 66 15.73 -13.53 -17.23
CA VAL A 66 14.44 -14.20 -17.04
C VAL A 66 13.47 -13.24 -16.31
N TRP A 67 12.24 -13.20 -16.79
CA TRP A 67 11.16 -12.46 -16.14
C TRP A 67 10.33 -13.39 -15.26
N GLN A 68 10.03 -12.94 -14.05
CA GLN A 68 9.23 -13.68 -13.09
C GLN A 68 8.10 -12.79 -12.57
N SER A 69 6.91 -13.37 -12.33
CA SER A 69 5.79 -12.62 -11.74
C SER A 69 6.21 -12.02 -10.38
N SER A 70 6.00 -10.71 -10.23
CA SER A 70 6.33 -10.00 -9.00
C SER A 70 5.35 -10.35 -7.87
N PRO A 71 5.82 -10.68 -6.66
CA PRO A 71 4.95 -11.10 -5.55
C PRO A 71 4.24 -9.92 -4.87
N GLY A 72 3.76 -8.94 -5.63
CA GLY A 72 3.11 -7.75 -5.11
C GLY A 72 1.60 -7.88 -4.95
N GLY A 73 1.03 -7.29 -3.89
CA GLY A 73 -0.43 -7.26 -3.69
C GLY A 73 -1.19 -6.57 -4.83
N LEU A 74 -0.59 -5.54 -5.44
CA LEU A 74 -1.15 -4.87 -6.63
C LEU A 74 -1.22 -5.84 -7.81
N VAL A 75 -0.15 -6.58 -8.06
CA VAL A 75 -0.07 -7.57 -9.15
C VAL A 75 -1.14 -8.63 -8.94
N ALA A 76 -1.18 -9.24 -7.76
CA ALA A 76 -2.17 -10.27 -7.43
C ALA A 76 -3.63 -9.78 -7.58
N ALA A 77 -3.89 -8.48 -7.36
CA ALA A 77 -5.22 -7.90 -7.50
C ALA A 77 -5.61 -7.60 -8.94
N LEU A 78 -4.67 -7.21 -9.80
CA LEU A 78 -4.94 -6.75 -11.17
C LEU A 78 -4.72 -7.83 -12.23
N GLU A 79 -3.83 -8.78 -12.01
CA GLU A 79 -3.51 -9.88 -12.92
C GLU A 79 -4.77 -10.61 -13.44
N PRO A 80 -5.77 -10.99 -12.59
CA PRO A 80 -6.99 -11.63 -13.08
C PRO A 80 -7.85 -10.75 -13.99
N VAL A 81 -7.76 -9.43 -13.85
CA VAL A 81 -8.47 -8.50 -14.71
C VAL A 81 -7.75 -8.38 -16.06
N MET A 82 -6.42 -8.25 -16.04
CA MET A 82 -5.61 -8.13 -17.25
C MET A 82 -5.70 -9.35 -18.14
N ARG A 83 -5.64 -10.55 -17.57
CA ARG A 83 -5.77 -11.83 -18.34
C ARG A 83 -7.14 -12.03 -19.02
N ARG A 84 -8.17 -11.25 -18.64
CA ARG A 84 -9.51 -11.32 -19.25
C ARG A 84 -9.72 -10.29 -20.35
N HIS A 85 -8.78 -9.38 -20.53
CA HIS A 85 -8.86 -8.29 -21.49
C HIS A 85 -7.57 -8.25 -22.33
N ASP A 86 -7.70 -7.98 -23.62
CA ASP A 86 -6.56 -7.61 -24.45
C ASP A 86 -6.12 -6.21 -24.08
N GLY A 87 -5.17 -6.13 -23.14
CA GLY A 87 -4.76 -4.88 -22.52
C GLY A 87 -3.26 -4.74 -22.36
N ALA A 88 -2.78 -3.52 -22.19
CA ALA A 88 -1.39 -3.22 -21.92
C ALA A 88 -1.16 -2.84 -20.45
N TRP A 89 0.00 -3.20 -19.90
CA TRP A 89 0.47 -2.74 -18.61
C TRP A 89 1.76 -1.94 -18.78
N ILE A 90 1.68 -0.66 -18.45
CA ILE A 90 2.81 0.28 -18.51
C ILE A 90 3.44 0.39 -17.12
N GLY A 91 4.77 0.24 -17.02
CA GLY A 91 5.48 0.33 -15.76
C GLY A 91 6.99 0.34 -15.89
N TRP A 92 7.67 0.74 -14.82
CA TRP A 92 9.12 0.66 -14.71
C TRP A 92 9.55 -0.78 -14.36
N THR A 93 10.67 -1.25 -14.90
CA THR A 93 11.21 -2.60 -14.64
C THR A 93 11.73 -2.79 -13.22
N GLY A 94 12.07 -1.69 -12.52
CA GLY A 94 12.67 -1.70 -11.18
C GLY A 94 14.18 -1.57 -11.16
N THR A 95 14.82 -1.57 -12.32
CA THR A 95 16.24 -1.28 -12.49
C THR A 95 16.40 0.02 -13.26
N SER A 96 17.43 0.82 -12.94
CA SER A 96 17.76 2.02 -13.68
C SER A 96 18.41 1.69 -15.02
N GLY A 97 18.35 2.68 -15.93
CA GLY A 97 18.91 2.57 -17.27
C GLY A 97 17.89 2.30 -18.36
N PRO A 98 18.31 1.87 -19.55
CA PRO A 98 17.45 1.70 -20.70
C PRO A 98 16.37 0.63 -20.44
N ALA A 99 15.16 0.93 -20.89
CA ALA A 99 14.08 -0.05 -20.84
C ALA A 99 14.23 -1.06 -21.98
N PRO A 100 13.88 -2.34 -21.78
CA PRO A 100 13.73 -3.28 -22.88
C PRO A 100 12.57 -2.87 -23.80
N ASP A 101 12.55 -3.42 -24.99
CA ASP A 101 11.40 -3.27 -25.89
C ASP A 101 10.14 -3.87 -25.23
N PRO A 102 8.93 -3.40 -25.58
CA PRO A 102 7.69 -4.00 -25.14
C PRO A 102 7.63 -5.50 -25.45
N PHE A 103 7.12 -6.29 -24.51
CA PHE A 103 7.07 -7.75 -24.60
C PHE A 103 5.82 -8.32 -23.94
N ASP A 104 5.47 -9.54 -24.29
CA ASP A 104 4.34 -10.25 -23.71
C ASP A 104 4.80 -11.19 -22.57
N PHE A 105 4.06 -11.23 -21.48
CA PHE A 105 4.28 -12.12 -20.35
C PHE A 105 2.93 -12.56 -19.79
N ASP A 106 2.67 -13.88 -19.73
CA ASP A 106 1.43 -14.47 -19.21
C ASP A 106 0.16 -13.82 -19.80
N ASP A 107 0.13 -13.68 -21.11
CA ASP A 107 -0.98 -13.06 -21.89
C ASP A 107 -1.22 -11.56 -21.58
N ILE A 108 -0.24 -10.87 -21.00
CA ILE A 108 -0.29 -9.44 -20.74
C ILE A 108 0.80 -8.74 -21.55
N HIS A 109 0.42 -7.73 -22.34
CA HIS A 109 1.37 -6.90 -23.05
C HIS A 109 2.01 -5.89 -22.08
N LEU A 110 3.33 -5.98 -21.90
CA LEU A 110 4.10 -5.15 -20.99
C LEU A 110 4.85 -4.05 -21.75
N VAL A 111 4.68 -2.81 -21.31
CA VAL A 111 5.33 -1.64 -21.89
C VAL A 111 6.26 -1.01 -20.85
N PRO A 112 7.57 -1.28 -20.93
CA PRO A 112 8.55 -0.81 -19.96
C PRO A 112 8.80 0.70 -20.08
N ILE A 113 8.94 1.38 -18.94
CA ILE A 113 9.40 2.78 -18.84
C ILE A 113 10.83 2.82 -18.33
N ALA A 114 11.70 3.51 -19.05
CA ALA A 114 13.08 3.76 -18.61
C ALA A 114 13.09 4.82 -17.50
N LEU A 115 13.84 4.55 -16.43
CA LEU A 115 14.23 5.51 -15.39
C LEU A 115 15.73 5.48 -15.24
N GLU A 116 16.35 6.66 -15.30
CA GLU A 116 17.76 6.82 -15.00
C GLU A 116 18.01 6.84 -13.49
N ASP A 117 19.27 6.67 -13.05
CA ASP A 117 19.60 6.68 -11.62
C ASP A 117 19.09 7.93 -10.89
N ASP A 118 19.24 9.11 -11.50
CA ASP A 118 18.70 10.39 -10.97
C ASP A 118 17.18 10.40 -10.87
N ASP A 119 16.48 9.75 -11.82
CA ASP A 119 15.03 9.56 -11.75
C ASP A 119 14.63 8.64 -10.59
N VAL A 120 15.37 7.54 -10.38
CA VAL A 120 15.11 6.62 -9.27
C VAL A 120 15.34 7.34 -7.94
N GLU A 121 16.45 8.04 -7.79
CA GLU A 121 16.78 8.79 -6.56
C GLU A 121 15.71 9.85 -6.25
N ARG A 122 15.38 10.73 -7.23
CA ARG A 122 14.52 11.89 -6.95
C ARG A 122 13.03 11.61 -7.02
N TYR A 123 12.59 10.82 -8.03
CA TYR A 123 11.17 10.52 -8.20
C TYR A 123 10.71 9.40 -7.28
N TYR A 124 11.45 8.25 -7.28
CA TYR A 124 11.00 7.06 -6.55
C TYR A 124 11.40 7.10 -5.08
N GLU A 125 12.71 7.23 -4.78
CA GLU A 125 13.19 7.23 -3.39
C GLU A 125 12.84 8.55 -2.70
N GLY A 126 13.04 9.69 -3.36
CA GLY A 126 12.76 11.02 -2.82
C GLY A 126 11.27 11.36 -2.75
N MET A 127 10.69 11.83 -3.87
CA MET A 127 9.31 12.35 -3.84
C MET A 127 8.29 11.29 -3.46
N SER A 128 8.39 10.08 -3.99
CA SER A 128 7.42 9.04 -3.69
C SER A 128 7.59 8.48 -2.28
N ASN A 129 8.80 8.06 -1.89
CA ASN A 129 9.03 7.33 -0.65
C ASN A 129 9.55 8.20 0.50
N GLY A 130 10.28 9.27 0.23
CA GLY A 130 10.75 10.24 1.24
C GLY A 130 9.76 11.36 1.56
N THR A 131 8.80 11.66 0.64
CA THR A 131 7.80 12.72 0.82
C THR A 131 6.38 12.17 0.96
N LEU A 132 5.84 11.56 -0.10
CA LEU A 132 4.42 11.17 -0.15
C LEU A 132 4.11 9.98 0.77
N TRP A 133 4.96 8.98 0.81
CA TRP A 133 4.73 7.78 1.62
C TRP A 133 4.59 8.14 3.13
N PRO A 134 5.55 8.81 3.78
CA PRO A 134 5.41 9.17 5.19
C PRO A 134 4.25 10.13 5.44
N LEU A 135 4.01 11.10 4.54
CA LEU A 135 2.90 12.03 4.66
C LEU A 135 1.54 11.32 4.63
N TYR A 136 1.36 10.33 3.76
CA TYR A 136 0.11 9.58 3.60
C TYR A 136 -0.10 8.55 4.73
N HIS A 137 0.97 8.21 5.44
CA HIS A 137 0.93 7.32 6.60
C HIS A 137 1.04 8.09 7.93
N ASP A 138 0.30 9.20 8.03
CA ASP A 138 0.11 10.00 9.25
C ASP A 138 1.42 10.53 9.88
N VAL A 139 2.47 10.75 9.05
CA VAL A 139 3.76 11.32 9.49
C VAL A 139 4.42 10.47 10.60
N ILE A 140 4.33 9.14 10.51
CA ILE A 140 5.06 8.23 11.42
C ILE A 140 6.57 8.52 11.38
N VAL A 141 7.07 8.89 10.19
CA VAL A 141 8.40 9.42 9.95
C VAL A 141 8.24 10.80 9.30
N PRO A 142 9.04 11.81 9.66
CA PRO A 142 8.96 13.14 9.04
C PRO A 142 9.15 13.08 7.53
N PRO A 143 8.25 13.68 6.73
CA PRO A 143 8.43 13.78 5.29
C PRO A 143 9.48 14.82 4.95
N THR A 144 10.26 14.57 3.90
CA THR A 144 11.24 15.52 3.38
C THR A 144 10.71 16.17 2.11
N PHE A 145 10.90 17.49 1.97
CA PHE A 145 10.40 18.25 0.82
C PHE A 145 11.55 18.87 0.04
N HIS A 146 11.80 18.40 -1.20
CA HIS A 146 12.78 18.96 -2.11
C HIS A 146 12.11 19.37 -3.43
N ARG A 147 12.43 20.56 -3.92
CA ARG A 147 11.91 21.05 -5.18
C ARG A 147 12.38 20.20 -6.37
N THR A 148 13.63 19.77 -6.36
CA THR A 148 14.19 18.90 -7.41
C THR A 148 13.49 17.55 -7.48
N TRP A 149 13.05 17.01 -6.34
CA TRP A 149 12.26 15.77 -6.31
C TRP A 149 10.88 15.96 -6.94
N TRP A 150 10.25 17.10 -6.66
CA TRP A 150 8.98 17.46 -7.28
C TRP A 150 9.10 17.63 -8.79
N GLU A 151 10.15 18.30 -9.28
CA GLU A 151 10.41 18.49 -10.70
C GLU A 151 10.58 17.15 -11.43
N SER A 152 11.34 16.21 -10.84
CA SER A 152 11.44 14.84 -11.34
C SER A 152 10.10 14.10 -11.32
N TYR A 153 9.31 14.25 -10.24
CA TYR A 153 7.98 13.66 -10.14
C TYR A 153 7.05 14.14 -11.26
N VAL A 154 7.07 15.44 -11.58
CA VAL A 154 6.32 16.02 -12.70
C VAL A 154 6.79 15.42 -14.03
N ARG A 155 8.10 15.41 -14.28
CA ARG A 155 8.70 14.90 -15.52
C ARG A 155 8.37 13.42 -15.76
N ILE A 156 8.47 12.60 -14.73
CA ILE A 156 8.18 11.17 -14.86
C ILE A 156 6.69 10.91 -15.04
N ASN A 157 5.81 11.60 -14.30
CA ASN A 157 4.38 11.49 -14.54
C ASN A 157 4.00 11.88 -15.99
N ARG A 158 4.70 12.86 -16.58
CA ARG A 158 4.53 13.23 -17.99
C ARG A 158 4.93 12.08 -18.91
N ARG A 159 6.12 11.49 -18.71
CA ARG A 159 6.61 10.35 -19.50
C ARG A 159 5.62 9.19 -19.49
N PHE A 160 5.10 8.83 -18.33
CA PHE A 160 4.06 7.80 -18.22
C PHE A 160 2.74 8.19 -18.94
N ALA A 161 2.34 9.47 -18.87
CA ALA A 161 1.14 9.95 -19.53
C ALA A 161 1.26 9.89 -21.06
N ASP A 162 2.43 10.24 -21.59
CA ASP A 162 2.70 10.24 -23.03
C ASP A 162 2.66 8.81 -23.59
N VAL A 163 3.33 7.86 -22.93
CA VAL A 163 3.27 6.44 -23.31
C VAL A 163 1.85 5.87 -23.18
N ALA A 164 1.11 6.25 -22.14
CA ALA A 164 -0.29 5.81 -21.99
C ALA A 164 -1.20 6.38 -23.10
N ALA A 165 -0.93 7.61 -23.56
CA ALA A 165 -1.65 8.22 -24.67
C ALA A 165 -1.41 7.49 -25.99
N GLU A 166 -0.18 7.00 -26.22
CA GLU A 166 0.22 6.25 -27.42
C GLU A 166 -0.38 4.82 -27.42
N GLN A 167 -0.43 4.17 -26.27
CA GLN A 167 -0.94 2.79 -26.18
C GLN A 167 -2.46 2.69 -26.20
N ALA A 168 -3.16 3.72 -25.74
CA ALA A 168 -4.62 3.69 -25.58
C ALA A 168 -5.36 3.90 -26.91
N ALA A 169 -6.24 2.97 -27.28
CA ALA A 169 -7.18 3.10 -28.40
C ALA A 169 -8.14 4.31 -28.20
N PRO A 170 -8.79 4.82 -29.25
CA PRO A 170 -9.79 5.86 -29.11
C PRO A 170 -10.90 5.46 -28.13
N GLY A 171 -11.17 6.30 -27.12
CA GLY A 171 -12.20 6.02 -26.10
C GLY A 171 -11.87 4.95 -25.09
N ALA A 172 -10.62 4.43 -25.09
CA ALA A 172 -10.15 3.38 -24.20
C ALA A 172 -10.29 3.72 -22.71
N ARG A 173 -10.19 2.69 -21.88
CA ARG A 173 -10.10 2.81 -20.41
C ARG A 173 -8.64 2.81 -20.00
N VAL A 174 -8.22 3.85 -19.29
CA VAL A 174 -6.88 3.91 -18.68
C VAL A 174 -7.03 3.87 -17.17
N TRP A 175 -6.40 2.89 -16.52
CA TRP A 175 -6.50 2.69 -15.09
C TRP A 175 -5.15 2.94 -14.41
N VAL A 176 -5.01 4.11 -13.82
CA VAL A 176 -3.78 4.61 -13.18
C VAL A 176 -3.73 4.13 -11.74
N GLN A 177 -2.56 3.63 -11.32
CA GLN A 177 -2.36 3.03 -10.01
C GLN A 177 -1.43 3.87 -9.14
N ASP A 178 -1.91 4.21 -7.96
CA ASP A 178 -1.20 4.60 -6.76
C ASP A 178 -0.49 5.97 -6.76
N TYR A 179 0.05 6.32 -5.60
CA TYR A 179 0.54 7.65 -5.22
C TYR A 179 1.75 8.15 -6.05
N GLN A 180 2.45 7.30 -6.75
CA GLN A 180 3.56 7.68 -7.62
C GLN A 180 3.07 8.43 -8.87
N LEU A 181 1.82 8.27 -9.28
CA LEU A 181 1.29 8.74 -10.57
C LEU A 181 0.11 9.71 -10.43
N GLN A 182 0.06 10.50 -9.36
CA GLN A 182 -1.08 11.36 -9.06
C GLN A 182 -1.28 12.54 -10.03
N LEU A 183 -0.25 12.91 -10.80
CA LEU A 183 -0.36 14.00 -11.79
C LEU A 183 -0.78 13.49 -13.18
N LEU A 184 -0.51 12.22 -13.45
CA LEU A 184 -0.75 11.58 -14.74
C LEU A 184 -2.19 11.74 -15.24
N PRO A 185 -3.25 11.57 -14.42
CA PRO A 185 -4.62 11.65 -14.93
C PRO A 185 -4.93 13.00 -15.59
N ARG A 186 -4.43 14.12 -15.04
CA ARG A 186 -4.63 15.44 -15.63
C ARG A 186 -3.82 15.62 -16.91
N MET A 187 -2.58 15.14 -16.93
CA MET A 187 -1.72 15.23 -18.11
C MET A 187 -2.34 14.46 -19.28
N LEU A 188 -2.75 13.22 -19.02
CA LEU A 188 -3.42 12.38 -20.00
C LEU A 188 -4.77 12.94 -20.47
N ARG A 189 -5.58 13.52 -19.56
CA ARG A 189 -6.85 14.16 -19.91
C ARG A 189 -6.67 15.33 -20.88
N ARG A 190 -5.56 16.05 -20.79
CA ARG A 190 -5.26 17.18 -21.68
C ARG A 190 -4.91 16.72 -23.09
N SER A 191 -4.10 15.68 -23.24
CA SER A 191 -3.70 15.13 -24.55
C SER A 191 -4.80 14.23 -25.17
N ARG A 192 -5.52 13.48 -24.34
CA ARG A 192 -6.54 12.50 -24.75
C ARG A 192 -7.86 12.72 -23.99
N PRO A 193 -8.66 13.71 -24.38
CA PRO A 193 -9.96 14.01 -23.73
C PRO A 193 -11.03 12.92 -23.97
N ASP A 194 -10.84 12.06 -24.96
CA ASP A 194 -11.70 10.93 -25.32
C ASP A 194 -11.66 9.79 -24.32
N LEU A 195 -10.55 9.62 -23.59
CA LEU A 195 -10.30 8.47 -22.72
C LEU A 195 -11.18 8.43 -21.46
N ARG A 196 -11.43 7.24 -20.97
CA ARG A 196 -12.04 6.98 -19.65
C ARG A 196 -10.93 6.72 -18.66
N ILE A 197 -10.66 7.66 -17.75
CA ILE A 197 -9.53 7.58 -16.83
C ILE A 197 -10.04 7.24 -15.42
N GLY A 198 -9.61 6.08 -14.91
CA GLY A 198 -9.72 5.68 -13.51
C GLY A 198 -8.39 5.90 -12.80
N PHE A 199 -8.42 6.33 -11.55
CA PHE A 199 -7.26 6.35 -10.67
C PHE A 199 -7.58 5.61 -9.38
N PHE A 200 -6.66 4.79 -8.88
CA PHE A 200 -6.81 4.09 -7.61
C PHE A 200 -5.65 4.39 -6.66
N ASN A 201 -5.98 4.86 -5.45
CA ASN A 201 -5.01 5.13 -4.39
C ASN A 201 -4.99 3.96 -3.41
N HIS A 202 -3.91 3.17 -3.43
CA HIS A 202 -3.78 1.96 -2.61
C HIS A 202 -3.38 2.23 -1.17
N ILE A 203 -2.74 3.37 -0.93
CA ILE A 203 -2.33 3.81 0.40
C ILE A 203 -3.39 4.70 1.05
N PRO A 204 -3.35 4.97 2.37
CA PRO A 204 -4.28 5.91 2.99
C PRO A 204 -4.23 7.28 2.32
N PHE A 205 -5.36 7.98 2.24
CA PHE A 205 -5.34 9.41 1.94
C PHE A 205 -5.42 10.18 3.28
N PRO A 206 -4.45 11.06 3.59
CA PRO A 206 -4.34 11.66 4.91
C PRO A 206 -5.46 12.66 5.22
N PRO A 207 -5.75 12.94 6.50
CA PRO A 207 -6.57 14.08 6.89
C PRO A 207 -6.01 15.39 6.32
N TYR A 208 -6.89 16.38 6.09
CA TYR A 208 -6.50 17.62 5.44
C TYR A 208 -5.36 18.35 6.19
N GLU A 209 -5.36 18.30 7.49
CA GLU A 209 -4.39 18.99 8.35
C GLU A 209 -2.96 18.43 8.13
N ILE A 210 -2.83 17.14 7.85
CA ILE A 210 -1.57 16.51 7.45
C ILE A 210 -1.30 16.80 5.97
N PHE A 211 -2.28 16.60 5.08
CA PHE A 211 -2.13 16.84 3.65
C PHE A 211 -1.74 18.30 3.34
N ALA A 212 -2.18 19.25 4.16
CA ALA A 212 -1.86 20.67 4.02
C ALA A 212 -0.37 20.99 4.16
N GLN A 213 0.42 20.10 4.77
CA GLN A 213 1.87 20.23 4.87
C GLN A 213 2.56 20.10 3.49
N LEU A 214 1.93 19.40 2.53
CA LEU A 214 2.48 19.23 1.19
C LEU A 214 2.49 20.57 0.44
N PRO A 215 3.65 21.12 0.03
CA PRO A 215 3.72 22.36 -0.72
C PRO A 215 2.89 22.30 -2.01
N TRP A 216 2.95 21.19 -2.71
CA TRP A 216 2.31 20.95 -4.02
C TRP A 216 0.90 20.33 -3.93
N ARG A 217 0.23 20.45 -2.78
CA ARG A 217 -1.10 19.84 -2.54
C ARG A 217 -2.16 20.23 -3.56
N ARG A 218 -2.14 21.48 -4.05
CA ARG A 218 -3.08 21.93 -5.09
C ARG A 218 -2.84 21.24 -6.41
N GLN A 219 -1.57 21.08 -6.81
CA GLN A 219 -1.18 20.41 -8.04
C GLN A 219 -1.54 18.93 -7.99
N VAL A 220 -1.32 18.26 -6.86
CA VAL A 220 -1.71 16.86 -6.63
C VAL A 220 -3.23 16.70 -6.76
N ILE A 221 -4.03 17.53 -6.08
CA ILE A 221 -5.49 17.48 -6.22
C ILE A 221 -5.92 17.72 -7.67
N LYS A 222 -5.40 18.76 -8.34
CA LYS A 222 -5.69 19.02 -9.74
C LYS A 222 -5.28 17.85 -10.64
N GLY A 223 -4.14 17.21 -10.34
CA GLY A 223 -3.67 16.00 -11.04
C GLY A 223 -4.68 14.85 -10.97
N LEU A 224 -5.06 14.48 -9.76
CA LEU A 224 -6.04 13.42 -9.47
C LEU A 224 -7.39 13.71 -10.13
N LEU A 225 -7.85 14.95 -10.09
CA LEU A 225 -9.11 15.38 -10.71
C LEU A 225 -9.10 15.34 -12.25
N GLY A 226 -8.01 14.96 -12.91
CA GLY A 226 -7.99 14.56 -14.32
C GLY A 226 -8.73 13.24 -14.58
N ALA A 227 -8.87 12.37 -13.59
CA ALA A 227 -9.63 11.13 -13.70
C ALA A 227 -11.15 11.38 -13.75
N ASP A 228 -11.91 10.39 -14.23
CA ASP A 228 -13.38 10.35 -14.15
C ASP A 228 -13.82 9.68 -12.84
N LEU A 229 -13.04 8.69 -12.37
CA LEU A 229 -13.27 7.92 -11.17
C LEU A 229 -12.01 7.85 -10.33
N LEU A 230 -12.14 8.21 -9.04
CA LEU A 230 -11.10 8.06 -8.03
C LEU A 230 -11.52 6.98 -7.04
N GLY A 231 -10.74 5.90 -6.98
CA GLY A 231 -10.91 4.79 -6.06
C GLY A 231 -9.98 4.90 -4.86
N PHE A 232 -10.49 4.52 -3.69
CA PHE A 232 -9.75 4.41 -2.44
C PHE A 232 -10.05 3.08 -1.77
N GLN A 233 -9.19 2.64 -0.87
CA GLN A 233 -9.44 1.41 -0.11
C GLN A 233 -10.56 1.56 0.91
N ARG A 234 -10.64 2.70 1.60
CA ARG A 234 -11.58 2.91 2.70
C ARG A 234 -12.44 4.15 2.48
N PRO A 235 -13.68 4.15 2.99
CA PRO A 235 -14.55 5.33 2.94
C PRO A 235 -13.93 6.57 3.60
N ALA A 236 -13.14 6.38 4.66
CA ALA A 236 -12.44 7.48 5.34
C ALA A 236 -11.45 8.19 4.41
N ASP A 237 -10.72 7.45 3.58
CA ASP A 237 -9.73 8.00 2.65
C ASP A 237 -10.43 8.81 1.53
N ALA A 238 -11.53 8.29 0.98
CA ALA A 238 -12.37 9.03 0.03
C ALA A 238 -12.92 10.33 0.64
N ASN A 239 -13.39 10.28 1.90
CA ASN A 239 -13.89 11.46 2.60
C ASN A 239 -12.79 12.48 2.89
N ASN A 240 -11.57 12.05 3.23
CA ASN A 240 -10.41 12.92 3.41
C ASN A 240 -10.06 13.64 2.10
N PHE A 241 -10.04 12.92 0.98
CA PHE A 241 -9.83 13.51 -0.34
C PHE A 241 -10.90 14.57 -0.68
N LEU A 242 -12.18 14.25 -0.49
CA LEU A 242 -13.28 15.19 -0.72
C LEU A 242 -13.19 16.44 0.18
N ARG A 243 -12.76 16.26 1.43
CA ARG A 243 -12.47 17.38 2.34
C ARG A 243 -11.31 18.23 1.85
N ALA A 244 -10.24 17.59 1.37
CA ALA A 244 -9.09 18.30 0.78
C ALA A 244 -9.51 19.12 -0.46
N CYS A 245 -10.37 18.59 -1.33
CA CYS A 245 -10.94 19.33 -2.46
C CYS A 245 -11.67 20.58 -2.00
N ARG A 246 -12.61 20.44 -1.04
CA ARG A 246 -13.37 21.61 -0.52
C ARG A 246 -12.46 22.67 0.10
N ARG A 247 -11.45 22.27 0.86
CA ARG A 247 -10.47 23.17 1.47
C ARG A 247 -9.58 23.89 0.46
N ASN A 248 -9.46 23.35 -0.75
CA ASN A 248 -8.75 23.97 -1.86
C ASN A 248 -9.69 24.68 -2.88
N GLY A 249 -10.92 25.01 -2.48
CA GLY A 249 -11.87 25.78 -3.26
C GLY A 249 -12.64 25.00 -4.35
N MET A 250 -12.57 23.67 -4.34
CA MET A 250 -13.27 22.83 -5.32
C MET A 250 -14.58 22.30 -4.74
N PRO A 251 -15.74 22.57 -5.39
CA PRO A 251 -17.02 22.09 -4.91
C PRO A 251 -17.09 20.55 -4.90
N ALA A 252 -17.31 19.97 -3.72
CA ALA A 252 -17.42 18.52 -3.55
C ALA A 252 -18.62 18.17 -2.66
N HIS A 253 -19.53 17.34 -3.17
CA HIS A 253 -20.72 16.89 -2.47
C HIS A 253 -21.14 15.49 -2.91
N GLY A 254 -21.61 14.65 -1.98
CA GLY A 254 -22.16 13.31 -2.28
C GLY A 254 -21.20 12.38 -3.03
N GLY A 255 -19.89 12.47 -2.74
CA GLY A 255 -18.88 11.66 -3.43
C GLY A 255 -18.46 12.23 -4.82
N MET A 256 -18.98 13.38 -5.21
CA MET A 256 -18.70 14.01 -6.49
C MET A 256 -17.95 15.32 -6.31
N VAL A 257 -16.97 15.57 -7.19
CA VAL A 257 -16.23 16.83 -7.25
C VAL A 257 -16.54 17.49 -8.60
N ARG A 258 -16.96 18.76 -8.59
CA ARG A 258 -17.18 19.53 -9.80
C ARG A 258 -15.86 20.19 -10.21
N VAL A 259 -15.48 20.01 -11.46
CA VAL A 259 -14.22 20.54 -12.04
C VAL A 259 -14.56 21.36 -13.27
N ASP A 260 -14.01 22.55 -13.37
CA ASP A 260 -14.11 23.37 -14.59
C ASP A 260 -13.27 22.74 -15.70
N GLY A 261 -13.79 22.74 -16.91
CA GLY A 261 -13.11 22.18 -18.08
C GLY A 261 -14.03 21.42 -19.01
N PRO A 262 -13.56 21.03 -20.22
CA PRO A 262 -14.39 20.36 -21.19
C PRO A 262 -14.90 19.01 -20.67
N ALA A 263 -16.20 18.78 -20.84
CA ALA A 263 -16.78 17.46 -20.64
C ALA A 263 -16.18 16.49 -21.69
N ARG A 264 -16.14 15.20 -21.34
CA ARG A 264 -15.64 14.15 -22.21
C ARG A 264 -16.29 14.23 -23.61
N GLY A 265 -15.46 14.20 -24.66
CA GLY A 265 -15.93 14.18 -26.05
C GLY A 265 -16.47 15.50 -26.56
N SER A 266 -16.50 16.58 -25.78
CA SER A 266 -16.89 17.91 -26.28
C SER A 266 -15.67 18.70 -26.75
N ARG A 267 -15.74 19.26 -27.98
CA ARG A 267 -14.84 20.35 -28.40
C ARG A 267 -14.99 21.51 -27.41
N PRO A 268 -13.94 22.27 -27.12
CA PRO A 268 -14.05 23.46 -26.28
C PRO A 268 -14.95 24.48 -26.98
N VAL A 269 -16.22 24.47 -26.58
CA VAL A 269 -17.14 25.55 -26.88
C VAL A 269 -17.05 26.50 -25.67
N SER A 270 -16.89 27.77 -25.97
CA SER A 270 -16.88 28.85 -24.97
C SER A 270 -18.20 28.85 -24.21
N GLY A 271 -18.20 28.25 -23.03
CA GLY A 271 -19.36 28.15 -22.13
C GLY A 271 -19.16 26.99 -21.21
N THR A 272 -18.95 27.29 -19.93
CA THR A 272 -18.71 26.47 -18.77
C THR A 272 -19.51 25.16 -18.69
N SER A 273 -19.14 24.12 -19.42
CA SER A 273 -19.59 22.77 -19.14
C SER A 273 -18.60 22.10 -18.14
N GLY A 274 -18.89 22.19 -16.86
CA GLY A 274 -18.08 21.56 -15.82
C GLY A 274 -18.16 20.02 -15.91
N ARG A 275 -17.03 19.35 -15.70
CA ARG A 275 -16.92 17.90 -15.57
C ARG A 275 -17.12 17.49 -14.12
N THR A 276 -17.69 16.32 -13.89
CA THR A 276 -17.85 15.76 -12.55
C THR A 276 -16.95 14.54 -12.37
N VAL A 277 -16.20 14.50 -11.28
CA VAL A 277 -15.32 13.40 -10.89
C VAL A 277 -15.96 12.67 -9.71
N ARG A 278 -16.08 11.36 -9.80
CA ARG A 278 -16.57 10.53 -8.70
C ARG A 278 -15.39 10.06 -7.83
N ALA A 279 -15.48 10.23 -6.51
CA ALA A 279 -14.54 9.70 -5.53
C ALA A 279 -15.29 8.77 -4.55
N ALA A 280 -14.86 7.50 -4.46
CA ALA A 280 -15.51 6.51 -3.63
C ALA A 280 -14.54 5.42 -3.17
N ALA A 281 -14.95 4.62 -2.17
CA ALA A 281 -14.21 3.46 -1.73
C ALA A 281 -14.57 2.23 -2.58
N PHE A 282 -13.55 1.50 -3.02
CA PHE A 282 -13.64 0.23 -3.73
C PHE A 282 -12.58 -0.71 -3.14
N PRO A 283 -12.90 -1.42 -2.03
CA PRO A 283 -11.91 -2.24 -1.35
C PRO A 283 -11.37 -3.35 -2.25
N VAL A 284 -10.07 -3.33 -2.49
CA VAL A 284 -9.34 -4.43 -3.14
C VAL A 284 -9.09 -5.52 -2.11
N SER A 285 -9.25 -6.77 -2.48
CA SER A 285 -9.05 -7.95 -1.65
C SER A 285 -8.13 -8.95 -2.34
N ILE A 286 -7.69 -9.96 -1.59
CA ILE A 286 -6.95 -11.10 -2.14
C ILE A 286 -7.91 -12.10 -2.80
N ASP A 287 -7.39 -12.93 -3.71
CA ASP A 287 -8.08 -14.11 -4.21
C ASP A 287 -8.06 -15.21 -3.13
N ALA A 288 -9.07 -15.20 -2.28
CA ALA A 288 -9.19 -16.16 -1.20
C ALA A 288 -9.35 -17.60 -1.69
N GLN A 289 -9.92 -17.81 -2.88
CA GLN A 289 -10.12 -19.13 -3.45
C GLN A 289 -8.78 -19.76 -3.82
N LEU A 290 -7.90 -19.03 -4.47
CA LEU A 290 -6.55 -19.49 -4.81
C LEU A 290 -5.75 -19.89 -3.56
N PHE A 291 -5.81 -19.07 -2.49
CA PHE A 291 -5.15 -19.41 -1.22
C PHE A 291 -5.74 -20.69 -0.59
N GLU A 292 -7.06 -20.87 -0.66
CA GLU A 292 -7.72 -22.07 -0.16
C GLU A 292 -7.35 -23.31 -0.97
N GLU A 293 -7.24 -23.21 -2.30
CA GLU A 293 -6.77 -24.30 -3.17
C GLU A 293 -5.33 -24.71 -2.85
N ILE A 294 -4.41 -23.74 -2.72
CA ILE A 294 -3.03 -24.02 -2.33
C ILE A 294 -2.96 -24.67 -0.96
N SER A 295 -3.74 -24.20 0.01
CA SER A 295 -3.77 -24.75 1.36
C SER A 295 -4.20 -26.21 1.45
N ARG A 296 -4.98 -26.70 0.48
CA ARG A 296 -5.43 -28.09 0.41
C ARG A 296 -4.44 -29.04 -0.28
N ARG A 297 -3.41 -28.51 -0.93
CA ARG A 297 -2.41 -29.35 -1.62
C ARG A 297 -1.63 -30.19 -0.60
N PRO A 298 -1.44 -31.50 -0.85
CA PRO A 298 -0.70 -32.36 0.08
C PRO A 298 0.71 -31.86 0.39
N GLN A 299 1.41 -31.30 -0.61
CA GLN A 299 2.76 -30.74 -0.45
C GLN A 299 2.76 -29.55 0.52
N THR A 300 1.78 -28.65 0.43
CA THR A 300 1.63 -27.49 1.30
C THR A 300 1.32 -27.90 2.74
N GLN A 301 0.47 -28.93 2.91
CA GLN A 301 0.15 -29.51 4.23
C GLN A 301 1.38 -30.17 4.84
N GLU A 302 2.16 -30.89 4.04
CA GLU A 302 3.41 -31.51 4.50
C GLU A 302 4.44 -30.45 4.87
N ARG A 303 4.61 -29.40 4.04
CA ARG A 303 5.53 -28.32 4.35
C ARG A 303 5.16 -27.60 5.65
N ALA A 304 3.89 -27.39 5.91
CA ALA A 304 3.42 -26.79 7.17
C ALA A 304 3.78 -27.65 8.39
N ARG A 305 3.72 -28.99 8.28
CA ARG A 305 4.16 -29.90 9.34
C ARG A 305 5.67 -29.85 9.55
N GLN A 306 6.45 -29.81 8.46
CA GLN A 306 7.90 -29.66 8.50
C GLN A 306 8.31 -28.35 9.18
N ILE A 307 7.66 -27.23 8.84
CA ILE A 307 7.91 -25.94 9.49
C ILE A 307 7.69 -26.06 11.01
N ARG A 308 6.62 -26.68 11.48
CA ARG A 308 6.41 -26.86 12.93
C ARG A 308 7.49 -27.73 13.57
N ALA A 309 7.90 -28.80 12.90
CA ALA A 309 8.98 -29.66 13.39
C ALA A 309 10.34 -28.91 13.43
N GLU A 310 10.64 -28.12 12.38
CA GLU A 310 11.84 -27.25 12.33
C GLU A 310 11.86 -26.20 13.45
N LEU A 311 10.67 -25.73 13.90
CA LEU A 311 10.52 -24.84 15.03
C LEU A 311 10.57 -25.55 16.41
N GLY A 312 10.70 -26.88 16.42
CA GLY A 312 10.72 -27.70 17.64
C GLY A 312 9.34 -28.06 18.19
N ASP A 313 8.30 -28.07 17.36
CA ASP A 313 6.90 -28.38 17.71
C ASP A 313 6.37 -27.55 18.89
N PRO A 314 6.51 -26.21 18.90
CA PRO A 314 6.06 -25.37 20.01
C PRO A 314 4.54 -25.44 20.18
N ASP A 315 4.07 -25.18 21.41
CA ASP A 315 2.63 -25.12 21.72
C ASP A 315 1.94 -23.95 21.00
N LEU A 316 2.68 -22.84 20.72
CA LEU A 316 2.18 -21.61 20.13
C LEU A 316 3.16 -21.05 19.10
N VAL A 317 2.73 -21.00 17.86
CA VAL A 317 3.42 -20.30 16.76
C VAL A 317 2.71 -18.99 16.46
N LEU A 318 3.38 -17.87 16.74
CA LEU A 318 2.96 -16.54 16.35
C LEU A 318 3.62 -16.20 15.00
N LEU A 319 2.87 -15.63 14.06
CA LEU A 319 3.39 -15.31 12.74
C LEU A 319 3.15 -13.84 12.40
N GLY A 320 4.19 -13.14 11.98
CA GLY A 320 4.14 -11.84 11.33
C GLY A 320 4.65 -11.94 9.90
N VAL A 321 3.91 -11.45 8.93
CA VAL A 321 4.33 -11.37 7.53
C VAL A 321 4.12 -9.96 7.02
N ASP A 322 5.20 -9.26 6.72
CA ASP A 322 5.14 -7.88 6.25
C ASP A 322 6.30 -7.58 5.30
N ARG A 323 6.20 -6.50 4.53
CA ARG A 323 7.39 -5.85 4.01
C ARG A 323 8.12 -5.19 5.19
N LEU A 324 9.44 -5.10 5.12
CA LEU A 324 10.21 -4.33 6.10
C LEU A 324 9.89 -2.84 5.89
N ASP A 325 8.92 -2.33 6.65
CA ASP A 325 8.38 -0.98 6.52
C ASP A 325 7.93 -0.48 7.91
N TYR A 326 8.32 0.74 8.27
CA TYR A 326 8.00 1.33 9.57
C TYR A 326 6.49 1.47 9.83
N THR A 327 5.68 1.49 8.77
CA THR A 327 4.22 1.53 8.88
C THR A 327 3.61 0.23 9.39
N LYS A 328 4.36 -0.88 9.35
CA LYS A 328 3.88 -2.23 9.70
C LYS A 328 3.97 -2.54 11.19
N GLY A 329 4.63 -1.70 11.97
CA GLY A 329 4.72 -1.85 13.43
C GLY A 329 5.50 -3.10 13.88
N ILE A 330 6.50 -3.54 13.09
CA ILE A 330 7.31 -4.73 13.40
C ILE A 330 8.03 -4.54 14.74
N LEU A 331 8.64 -3.38 14.97
CA LEU A 331 9.31 -3.08 16.25
C LEU A 331 8.35 -3.13 17.44
N HIS A 332 7.13 -2.60 17.30
CA HIS A 332 6.11 -2.65 18.35
C HIS A 332 5.67 -4.10 18.63
N ARG A 333 5.56 -4.91 17.58
CA ARG A 333 5.26 -6.35 17.70
C ARG A 333 6.35 -7.09 18.46
N LEU A 334 7.63 -6.86 18.10
CA LEU A 334 8.78 -7.45 18.79
C LEU A 334 8.85 -7.01 20.26
N GLN A 335 8.63 -5.72 20.53
CA GLN A 335 8.59 -5.21 21.90
C GLN A 335 7.48 -5.87 22.71
N ALA A 336 6.25 -5.91 22.21
CA ALA A 336 5.13 -6.55 22.90
C ALA A 336 5.36 -8.04 23.14
N TYR A 337 5.99 -8.74 22.19
CA TYR A 337 6.36 -10.14 22.35
C TYR A 337 7.43 -10.32 23.45
N GLY A 338 8.46 -9.45 23.45
CA GLY A 338 9.49 -9.42 24.50
C GLY A 338 8.88 -9.20 25.89
N GLU A 339 7.96 -8.24 26.04
CA GLU A 339 7.24 -7.99 27.30
C GLU A 339 6.46 -9.24 27.78
N LEU A 340 5.83 -9.99 26.87
CA LEU A 340 5.12 -11.22 27.23
C LEU A 340 6.07 -12.32 27.73
N LEU A 341 7.30 -12.37 27.23
CA LEU A 341 8.34 -13.28 27.69
C LEU A 341 8.92 -12.81 29.04
N ASP A 342 9.19 -11.52 29.20
CA ASP A 342 9.69 -10.92 30.45
C ASP A 342 8.70 -11.15 31.61
N ASP A 343 7.41 -11.03 31.36
CA ASP A 343 6.33 -11.26 32.32
C ASP A 343 6.09 -12.76 32.63
N GLY A 344 6.76 -13.66 31.91
CA GLY A 344 6.55 -15.10 32.04
C GLY A 344 5.17 -15.59 31.55
N ARG A 345 4.45 -14.75 30.80
CA ARG A 345 3.16 -15.12 30.19
C ARG A 345 3.34 -16.03 28.97
N LEU A 346 4.47 -15.92 28.31
CA LEU A 346 4.98 -16.84 27.30
C LEU A 346 6.37 -17.30 27.71
N ALA A 347 6.81 -18.46 27.24
CA ALA A 347 8.14 -18.99 27.50
C ALA A 347 8.63 -19.79 26.28
N THR A 348 9.93 -19.68 25.97
CA THR A 348 10.63 -20.53 25.02
C THR A 348 10.96 -21.88 25.70
N PRO A 349 10.83 -23.04 25.02
CA PRO A 349 10.47 -23.26 23.61
C PRO A 349 8.96 -23.37 23.32
N GLY A 350 8.09 -23.25 24.34
CA GLY A 350 6.64 -23.46 24.19
C GLY A 350 5.95 -22.42 23.27
N ALA A 351 6.50 -21.20 23.15
CA ALA A 351 6.03 -20.15 22.25
C ALA A 351 7.16 -19.61 21.38
N VAL A 352 6.89 -19.43 20.10
CA VAL A 352 7.85 -18.88 19.13
C VAL A 352 7.18 -17.83 18.23
N LEU A 353 7.92 -16.77 17.90
CA LEU A 353 7.52 -15.78 16.90
C LEU A 353 8.31 -16.00 15.59
N VAL A 354 7.60 -16.25 14.52
CA VAL A 354 8.16 -16.23 13.15
C VAL A 354 7.84 -14.87 12.52
N GLN A 355 8.85 -14.08 12.20
CA GLN A 355 8.71 -12.79 11.54
C GLN A 355 9.32 -12.84 10.14
N VAL A 356 8.47 -12.89 9.13
CA VAL A 356 8.87 -12.67 7.73
C VAL A 356 8.86 -11.17 7.47
N ALA A 357 10.00 -10.62 7.04
CA ALA A 357 10.17 -9.22 6.71
C ALA A 357 10.76 -9.12 5.28
N THR A 358 9.89 -9.01 4.28
CA THR A 358 10.32 -8.90 2.89
C THR A 358 11.10 -7.60 2.66
N PRO A 359 12.31 -7.63 2.07
CA PRO A 359 13.10 -6.45 1.74
C PRO A 359 12.27 -5.42 0.96
N SER A 360 12.42 -4.15 1.30
CA SER A 360 11.72 -3.04 0.64
C SER A 360 12.50 -1.75 0.79
N ARG A 361 12.66 -0.99 -0.30
CA ARG A 361 13.25 0.36 -0.31
C ARG A 361 14.61 0.45 0.40
N GLU A 362 15.46 -0.53 0.19
CA GLU A 362 16.73 -0.72 0.94
C GLU A 362 17.73 0.43 0.78
N ARG A 363 17.56 1.33 -0.23
CA ARG A 363 18.39 2.53 -0.41
C ARG A 363 17.91 3.73 0.40
N VAL A 364 16.70 3.69 0.98
CA VAL A 364 16.13 4.79 1.76
C VAL A 364 16.62 4.67 3.21
N GLU A 365 17.27 5.72 3.72
CA GLU A 365 17.94 5.74 5.02
C GLU A 365 17.03 5.28 6.18
N GLN A 366 15.77 5.71 6.23
CA GLN A 366 14.82 5.32 7.28
C GLN A 366 14.54 3.82 7.30
N TYR A 367 14.63 3.15 6.14
CA TYR A 367 14.45 1.70 6.03
C TYR A 367 15.70 0.94 6.46
N GLN A 368 16.89 1.47 6.19
CA GLN A 368 18.16 0.93 6.69
C GLN A 368 18.21 1.00 8.21
N GLN A 369 17.92 2.17 8.79
CA GLN A 369 17.85 2.36 10.24
C GLN A 369 16.82 1.44 10.89
N MET A 370 15.65 1.27 10.28
CA MET A 370 14.64 0.34 10.78
C MET A 370 15.11 -1.11 10.75
N ARG A 371 15.82 -1.53 9.69
CA ARG A 371 16.41 -2.87 9.60
C ARG A 371 17.35 -3.14 10.77
N GLU A 372 18.29 -2.23 11.02
CA GLU A 372 19.22 -2.33 12.15
C GLU A 372 18.48 -2.44 13.48
N GLN A 373 17.45 -1.62 13.71
CA GLN A 373 16.65 -1.65 14.93
C GLN A 373 15.93 -2.98 15.11
N VAL A 374 15.37 -3.55 14.04
CA VAL A 374 14.70 -4.87 14.07
C VAL A 374 15.70 -5.97 14.39
N GLU A 375 16.87 -5.97 13.72
CA GLU A 375 17.92 -6.97 13.93
C GLU A 375 18.46 -6.92 15.37
N VAL A 376 18.67 -5.72 15.92
CA VAL A 376 19.06 -5.52 17.33
C VAL A 376 17.98 -6.02 18.29
N ALA A 377 16.70 -5.71 18.03
CA ALA A 377 15.59 -6.17 18.87
C ALA A 377 15.46 -7.69 18.86
N VAL A 378 15.57 -8.33 17.70
CA VAL A 378 15.57 -9.80 17.57
C VAL A 378 16.75 -10.42 18.31
N GLY A 379 17.97 -9.87 18.13
CA GLY A 379 19.17 -10.33 18.83
C GLY A 379 19.02 -10.26 20.35
N ARG A 380 18.46 -9.13 20.86
CA ARG A 380 18.20 -8.94 22.29
C ARG A 380 17.20 -9.98 22.83
N ILE A 381 16.05 -10.16 22.17
CA ILE A 381 15.02 -11.11 22.62
C ILE A 381 15.60 -12.52 22.61
N ASN A 382 16.29 -12.93 21.56
CA ASN A 382 16.89 -14.25 21.47
C ASN A 382 17.99 -14.47 22.49
N GLY A 383 18.83 -13.45 22.76
CA GLY A 383 19.89 -13.53 23.78
C GLY A 383 19.36 -13.62 25.22
N THR A 384 18.17 -13.05 25.47
CA THR A 384 17.57 -13.05 26.83
C THR A 384 16.68 -14.27 27.08
N HIS A 385 15.88 -14.68 26.09
CA HIS A 385 14.82 -15.68 26.25
C HIS A 385 15.02 -16.92 25.40
N GLY A 386 15.92 -16.90 24.41
CA GLY A 386 16.23 -18.07 23.59
C GLY A 386 16.96 -19.15 24.39
N GLN A 387 16.83 -20.39 23.97
CA GLN A 387 17.59 -21.53 24.47
C GLN A 387 18.43 -22.11 23.34
N LEU A 388 19.46 -22.90 23.67
CA LEU A 388 20.30 -23.52 22.63
C LEU A 388 19.45 -24.38 21.68
N GLY A 389 19.48 -24.03 20.39
CA GLY A 389 18.66 -24.68 19.37
C GLY A 389 17.21 -24.16 19.27
N PHE A 390 16.75 -23.31 20.19
CA PHE A 390 15.37 -22.80 20.24
C PHE A 390 15.35 -21.27 20.42
N PRO A 391 15.53 -20.49 19.35
CA PRO A 391 15.40 -19.04 19.42
C PRO A 391 13.94 -18.66 19.71
N ALA A 392 13.75 -17.58 20.45
CA ALA A 392 12.40 -17.05 20.72
C ALA A 392 11.77 -16.40 19.47
N VAL A 393 12.61 -15.84 18.60
CA VAL A 393 12.21 -15.19 17.36
C VAL A 393 12.98 -15.77 16.18
N HIS A 394 12.26 -16.30 15.18
CA HIS A 394 12.80 -16.60 13.85
C HIS A 394 12.55 -15.42 12.93
N TYR A 395 13.61 -14.68 12.60
CA TYR A 395 13.55 -13.51 11.73
C TYR A 395 14.02 -13.87 10.32
N LEU A 396 13.14 -13.70 9.33
CA LEU A 396 13.38 -14.05 7.93
C LEU A 396 13.36 -12.77 7.07
N HIS A 397 14.53 -12.17 6.84
CA HIS A 397 14.67 -11.00 5.97
C HIS A 397 14.81 -11.42 4.51
N GLN A 398 13.74 -11.97 3.96
CA GLN A 398 13.68 -12.47 2.58
C GLN A 398 12.24 -12.53 2.06
N SER A 399 12.09 -12.51 0.74
CA SER A 399 10.81 -12.78 0.10
C SER A 399 10.48 -14.26 0.17
N GLN A 400 9.20 -14.58 0.38
CA GLN A 400 8.69 -15.95 0.33
C GLN A 400 7.79 -16.10 -0.89
N ASN A 401 7.83 -17.27 -1.54
CA ASN A 401 6.87 -17.60 -2.58
C ASN A 401 5.49 -17.87 -1.97
N ARG A 402 4.47 -17.95 -2.81
CA ARG A 402 3.07 -18.07 -2.37
C ARG A 402 2.80 -19.38 -1.63
N GLU A 403 3.37 -20.49 -2.08
CA GLU A 403 3.24 -21.81 -1.47
C GLU A 403 3.84 -21.85 -0.06
N GLU A 404 5.03 -21.30 0.12
CA GLU A 404 5.70 -21.21 1.42
C GLU A 404 4.95 -20.28 2.37
N LEU A 405 4.41 -19.14 1.89
CA LEU A 405 3.55 -18.28 2.70
C LEU A 405 2.31 -19.01 3.19
N VAL A 406 1.65 -19.80 2.34
CA VAL A 406 0.47 -20.57 2.74
C VAL A 406 0.86 -21.67 3.74
N ALA A 407 2.01 -22.31 3.57
CA ALA A 407 2.51 -23.29 4.55
C ALA A 407 2.80 -22.63 5.91
N LEU A 408 3.38 -21.43 5.95
CA LEU A 408 3.56 -20.65 7.17
C LEU A 408 2.23 -20.28 7.84
N TYR A 409 1.20 -19.88 7.05
CA TYR A 409 -0.13 -19.62 7.60
C TYR A 409 -0.78 -20.85 8.21
N LEU A 410 -0.57 -22.03 7.62
CA LEU A 410 -1.08 -23.30 8.16
C LEU A 410 -0.30 -23.77 9.40
N ALA A 411 1.00 -23.46 9.49
CA ALA A 411 1.84 -23.78 10.62
C ALA A 411 1.56 -22.89 11.84
N ALA A 412 1.06 -21.67 11.62
CA ALA A 412 0.82 -20.68 12.65
C ALA A 412 -0.50 -20.91 13.40
N ASP A 413 -0.48 -20.63 14.72
CA ASP A 413 -1.67 -20.61 15.56
C ASP A 413 -2.30 -19.20 15.60
N VAL A 414 -1.47 -18.15 15.53
CA VAL A 414 -1.92 -16.75 15.57
C VAL A 414 -1.16 -15.92 14.55
N MET A 415 -1.90 -15.24 13.70
CA MET A 415 -1.37 -14.21 12.79
C MET A 415 -1.40 -12.84 13.46
N LEU A 416 -0.25 -12.15 13.48
CA LEU A 416 -0.10 -10.82 14.07
C LEU A 416 -0.10 -9.74 12.98
N VAL A 417 -1.13 -8.90 12.96
CA VAL A 417 -1.26 -7.75 12.06
C VAL A 417 -1.25 -6.48 12.89
N THR A 418 -0.10 -5.79 12.92
CA THR A 418 0.14 -4.64 13.82
C THR A 418 0.46 -3.36 13.09
N SER A 419 0.03 -3.22 11.82
CA SER A 419 0.26 -2.01 11.04
C SER A 419 -0.24 -0.77 11.78
N LEU A 420 0.62 0.23 11.95
CA LEU A 420 0.29 1.50 12.61
C LEU A 420 -0.65 2.33 11.74
N ARG A 421 -0.39 2.32 10.44
CA ARG A 421 -1.23 2.92 9.41
C ARG A 421 -1.08 2.15 8.11
N ASP A 422 -2.20 1.76 7.50
CA ASP A 422 -2.20 1.04 6.22
C ASP A 422 -3.43 1.41 5.40
N GLY A 423 -3.33 1.31 4.10
CA GLY A 423 -4.48 1.40 3.19
C GLY A 423 -5.34 0.15 3.31
N MET A 424 -4.77 -0.97 2.91
CA MET A 424 -5.30 -2.31 3.13
C MET A 424 -4.13 -3.29 3.26
N ASN A 425 -4.14 -4.09 4.30
CA ASN A 425 -3.20 -5.18 4.46
C ASN A 425 -3.72 -6.40 3.70
N LEU A 426 -3.09 -6.73 2.57
CA LEU A 426 -3.46 -7.88 1.73
C LEU A 426 -2.78 -9.19 2.19
N VAL A 427 -2.03 -9.16 3.27
CA VAL A 427 -1.37 -10.32 3.87
C VAL A 427 -2.29 -11.03 4.89
N GLU A 428 -3.37 -10.37 5.33
CA GLU A 428 -4.31 -10.94 6.28
C GLU A 428 -5.11 -12.07 5.63
N PRO A 429 -4.83 -13.36 5.96
CA PRO A 429 -5.67 -14.46 5.47
C PRO A 429 -7.02 -14.38 6.19
N ARG A 430 -8.10 -14.45 5.45
CA ARG A 430 -9.36 -14.92 6.06
C ARG A 430 -9.09 -16.32 6.60
N PRO A 431 -9.66 -16.71 7.76
CA PRO A 431 -9.41 -18.03 8.33
C PRO A 431 -9.59 -19.09 7.23
N LEU A 432 -8.48 -19.72 6.85
CA LEU A 432 -8.49 -20.82 5.90
C LEU A 432 -9.34 -21.93 6.54
N ARG A 433 -10.52 -22.21 5.95
CA ARG A 433 -11.41 -23.28 6.42
C ARG A 433 -10.69 -24.61 6.21
N GLY A 434 -10.02 -25.11 7.21
CA GLY A 434 -9.27 -26.36 7.15
C GLY A 434 -8.41 -26.66 8.37
N GLY A 435 -7.98 -25.63 9.10
CA GLY A 435 -7.38 -25.81 10.40
C GLY A 435 -8.46 -26.29 11.38
N ARG A 436 -8.34 -27.51 11.89
CA ARG A 436 -9.10 -27.92 13.09
C ARG A 436 -8.79 -26.85 14.13
N LEU A 437 -9.77 -26.04 14.48
CA LEU A 437 -9.80 -25.41 15.79
C LEU A 437 -9.66 -26.57 16.78
N GLY A 438 -8.42 -26.77 17.24
CA GLY A 438 -8.15 -27.75 18.29
C GLY A 438 -9.00 -27.35 19.47
N HIS A 439 -10.12 -28.04 19.64
CA HIS A 439 -10.82 -28.02 20.90
C HIS A 439 -9.80 -28.53 21.91
N GLY A 440 -9.17 -27.62 22.60
CA GLY A 440 -8.36 -27.92 23.77
C GLY A 440 -9.18 -28.84 24.66
N ARG A 441 -8.88 -30.14 24.62
CA ARG A 441 -9.33 -31.04 25.67
C ARG A 441 -8.70 -30.57 26.95
N GLY A 442 -9.36 -29.62 27.61
CA GLY A 442 -9.08 -29.30 28.99
C GLY A 442 -9.08 -30.59 29.78
N ARG A 443 -7.92 -31.08 30.15
CA ARG A 443 -7.78 -32.08 31.22
C ARG A 443 -8.47 -31.49 32.45
N ARG A 444 -9.73 -31.88 32.66
CA ARG A 444 -10.43 -31.65 33.93
C ARG A 444 -9.69 -32.38 35.02
N HIS A 445 -8.85 -31.65 35.72
CA HIS A 445 -8.44 -32.08 37.07
C HIS A 445 -9.73 -32.13 37.91
N ARG A 446 -10.25 -33.36 38.08
CA ARG A 446 -11.23 -33.69 39.09
C ARG A 446 -10.58 -33.51 40.47
N ARG A 447 -10.70 -32.32 41.04
CA ARG A 447 -10.65 -32.19 42.51
C ARG A 447 -12.08 -32.19 43.03
N GLY A 448 -12.40 -33.21 43.82
CA GLY A 448 -13.69 -33.36 44.42
C GLY A 448 -14.02 -32.19 45.35
N CYS A 449 -15.20 -31.66 45.20
CA CYS A 449 -15.81 -30.81 46.20
C CYS A 449 -17.16 -31.42 46.57
N ARG A 450 -17.28 -31.77 47.83
CA ARG A 450 -18.46 -32.36 48.46
C ARG A 450 -19.65 -31.40 48.42
N ARG A 451 -20.82 -31.98 48.25
CA ARG A 451 -22.14 -31.39 48.32
C ARG A 451 -22.32 -30.50 49.56
N ARG A 452 -22.90 -29.31 49.41
CA ARG A 452 -23.88 -28.73 50.32
C ARG A 452 -25.07 -28.17 49.54
N ARG A 453 -26.26 -28.52 50.07
CA ARG A 453 -27.59 -28.20 49.55
C ARG A 453 -27.94 -26.72 49.76
N GLY A 454 -28.77 -26.16 48.88
CA GLY A 454 -29.81 -25.21 49.21
C GLY A 454 -29.57 -23.78 48.82
N CYS A 455 -30.19 -23.33 47.74
CA CYS A 455 -31.13 -22.19 47.79
C CYS A 455 -31.76 -21.98 46.43
N ARG A 456 -33.07 -22.11 46.41
CA ARG A 456 -33.96 -21.67 45.31
C ARG A 456 -34.11 -20.16 45.41
N ARG A 457 -33.99 -19.44 44.33
CA ARG A 457 -34.81 -18.25 44.04
C ARG A 457 -35.00 -18.09 42.54
N ARG A 458 -36.26 -17.87 42.20
CA ARG A 458 -36.84 -17.54 40.91
C ARG A 458 -36.47 -16.11 40.46
N LEU A 459 -36.66 -15.90 39.20
CA LEU A 459 -37.07 -14.67 38.47
C LEU A 459 -36.19 -14.59 37.24
N GLY A 460 -36.63 -14.35 36.03
CA GLY A 460 -37.86 -13.87 35.46
C GLY A 460 -37.48 -13.58 34.02
N SER A 461 -38.31 -13.98 33.10
CA SER A 461 -38.21 -13.79 31.66
C SER A 461 -38.27 -12.32 31.27
N ALA A 462 -37.39 -11.86 30.36
CA ALA A 462 -37.70 -10.72 29.52
C ALA A 462 -37.06 -10.94 28.14
N SER A 463 -37.92 -11.27 27.21
CA SER A 463 -37.71 -11.27 25.76
C SER A 463 -37.85 -9.83 25.23
N SER A 464 -36.89 -9.40 24.39
CA SER A 464 -37.10 -8.29 23.46
C SER A 464 -36.50 -8.60 22.11
N PRO A 465 -37.21 -8.31 21.01
CA PRO A 465 -36.89 -8.82 19.69
C PRO A 465 -35.93 -7.90 18.93
N VAL A 466 -34.96 -8.53 18.20
CA VAL A 466 -34.08 -7.88 17.23
C VAL A 466 -34.87 -7.68 15.92
N PRO A 467 -34.88 -6.51 15.27
CA PRO A 467 -35.53 -6.34 13.99
C PRO A 467 -34.69 -6.96 12.86
N ARG A 468 -35.35 -7.79 12.07
CA ARG A 468 -34.83 -8.31 10.79
C ARG A 468 -34.80 -7.18 9.77
N MET A 469 -33.61 -6.87 9.25
CA MET A 469 -33.47 -6.09 8.02
C MET A 469 -33.52 -7.01 6.81
N SER A 470 -34.48 -6.75 5.95
CA SER A 470 -34.72 -7.40 4.68
C SER A 470 -33.63 -7.02 3.66
N CYS A 471 -33.06 -8.03 3.03
CA CYS A 471 -32.19 -7.91 1.85
C CYS A 471 -33.04 -7.50 0.62
N GLY A 472 -32.94 -6.22 0.22
CA GLY A 472 -33.37 -5.75 -1.09
C GLY A 472 -32.21 -5.84 -2.08
N ARG A 473 -32.40 -6.59 -3.18
CA ARG A 473 -31.48 -6.62 -4.32
C ARG A 473 -31.53 -5.26 -5.04
N PRO A 474 -30.43 -4.67 -5.43
CA PRO A 474 -30.44 -3.66 -6.47
C PRO A 474 -30.15 -4.31 -7.83
N SER A 475 -31.11 -4.16 -8.74
CA SER A 475 -30.88 -4.19 -10.19
C SER A 475 -30.07 -2.96 -10.60
N TRP A 476 -28.94 -3.17 -11.26
CA TRP A 476 -28.28 -2.52 -12.43
C TRP A 476 -26.84 -2.99 -12.55
#